data_2c1f5a5c70bbea6c94edf4ce50501ef7
#
_entry.id   2c1f5a5c70bbea6c94edf4ce50501ef7
#
_cell.length_a   1.000
_cell.length_b   1.000
_cell.length_c   1.000
_cell.angle_alpha   90.00
_cell.angle_beta   90.00
_cell.angle_gamma   90.00
#
_symmetry.space_group_name_H-M   'P 1'
#
loop_
_entity.id
_entity.type
_entity.pdbx_description
1 polymer ?
#
loop_
_entity_poly.entity_id
_entity_poly.type
_entity_poly.pdbx_seq_one_letter_code
_entity_poly.pdbx_strand_id
1 'polypeptide(L)'
;MKKIIYSLLSILLCGLQSCVDLDMAPYNQVASGNMWSNAALTNQGVAGVYAKMRGWGVYSTSYSYNVVPFECLGMTGEAYRSIPYTSGTAGADNGFFSTMWKNLYEGVHRANDAIANLSEVGGGGVDEETRLRLLSESKFLRAYYYMRLNELYGRYGLGVPIYTEPLASVEDCTKGQSPESEVWDLIVQDLTDCINEPNFPDHYKEKGRACKGAAYALRGRAYLMQGAKYNYNNAVGKVESTTIDASLLRLAVADFEKVKGCGFDLFQGGYKELFTEENEACIEMIFSLQNISKPDYGSAIQKYCGTRSMMDRENNTGFSYYAPSPAIVDLYEYKDGTPFDWNDIIPGYFDVPALDRLVYFLRDTIADGQLVGGTALRKAVKNKMKACN
;
A
#
# COMPACT_ATOMS: atom_id res chain seq x y z
N MET A 1 -11.41 54.93 -52.92
CA MET A 1 -10.93 53.55 -52.97
C MET A 1 -9.56 53.39 -52.31
N LYS A 2 -8.51 54.09 -52.65
CA LYS A 2 -7.15 53.97 -52.04
C LYS A 2 -7.14 54.07 -50.49
N LYS A 3 -7.87 55.06 -49.93
CA LYS A 3 -7.94 55.30 -48.48
C LYS A 3 -8.63 54.14 -47.71
N ILE A 4 -9.58 53.44 -48.32
CA ILE A 4 -10.28 52.30 -47.73
C ILE A 4 -9.38 51.06 -47.75
N ILE A 5 -8.56 50.89 -48.79
CA ILE A 5 -7.59 49.81 -48.90
C ILE A 5 -6.48 49.95 -47.85
N TYR A 6 -5.99 51.14 -47.59
CA TYR A 6 -4.99 51.37 -46.53
C TYR A 6 -5.56 51.18 -45.14
N SER A 7 -6.81 51.55 -44.90
CA SER A 7 -7.48 51.30 -43.63
C SER A 7 -7.73 49.82 -43.39
N LEU A 8 -8.11 49.05 -44.40
CA LEU A 8 -8.25 47.60 -44.31
C LEU A 8 -6.91 46.87 -44.13
N LEU A 9 -5.85 47.37 -44.79
CA LEU A 9 -4.49 46.83 -44.64
C LEU A 9 -3.91 47.05 -43.23
N SER A 10 -4.20 48.24 -42.62
CA SER A 10 -3.80 48.55 -41.25
C SER A 10 -4.52 47.69 -40.23
N ILE A 11 -5.81 47.37 -40.41
CA ILE A 11 -6.58 46.46 -39.55
C ILE A 11 -6.06 45.02 -39.68
N LEU A 12 -5.66 44.62 -40.88
CA LEU A 12 -5.11 43.27 -41.09
C LEU A 12 -3.71 43.11 -40.48
N LEU A 13 -2.88 44.17 -40.47
CA LEU A 13 -1.54 44.14 -39.82
C LEU A 13 -1.64 44.19 -38.29
N CYS A 14 -2.65 44.84 -37.70
CA CYS A 14 -2.86 44.82 -36.26
C CYS A 14 -3.42 43.46 -35.76
N GLY A 15 -4.08 42.66 -36.60
CA GLY A 15 -4.57 41.36 -36.29
C GLY A 15 -3.50 40.24 -36.22
N LEU A 16 -2.30 40.49 -36.71
CA LEU A 16 -1.23 39.50 -36.77
C LEU A 16 -0.25 39.55 -35.58
N GLN A 17 -0.45 40.44 -34.61
CA GLN A 17 0.37 40.52 -33.39
C GLN A 17 -0.25 39.84 -32.17
N SER A 18 -1.28 39.03 -32.35
CA SER A 18 -1.82 38.19 -31.26
C SER A 18 -1.11 36.84 -31.22
N CYS A 19 0.22 36.85 -31.16
CA CYS A 19 0.96 35.72 -30.59
C CYS A 19 0.99 35.92 -29.08
N VAL A 20 -0.13 35.80 -28.44
CA VAL A 20 -0.13 35.44 -27.02
C VAL A 20 0.35 33.99 -26.97
N ASP A 21 1.46 33.80 -26.31
CA ASP A 21 1.98 32.46 -26.03
C ASP A 21 0.86 31.67 -25.33
N LEU A 22 0.21 30.77 -26.09
CA LEU A 22 -0.91 29.96 -25.60
C LEU A 22 -0.44 28.86 -24.63
N ASP A 23 0.87 28.75 -24.46
CA ASP A 23 1.51 27.80 -23.52
C ASP A 23 1.80 28.44 -22.14
N MET A 24 1.12 29.51 -21.80
CA MET A 24 1.22 30.07 -20.45
C MET A 24 0.58 29.12 -19.45
N ALA A 25 1.41 28.46 -18.65
CA ALA A 25 0.93 27.74 -17.47
C ALA A 25 0.12 28.69 -16.57
N PRO A 26 -1.05 28.30 -16.06
CA PRO A 26 -1.84 29.15 -15.19
C PRO A 26 -1.01 29.62 -14.00
N TYR A 27 -0.87 30.89 -13.79
CA TYR A 27 -0.11 31.49 -12.68
C TYR A 27 -0.58 31.03 -11.30
N ASN A 28 -1.81 30.56 -11.19
CA ASN A 28 -2.47 30.16 -9.95
C ASN A 28 -2.53 28.63 -9.76
N GLN A 29 -1.93 27.85 -10.65
CA GLN A 29 -1.90 26.39 -10.55
C GLN A 29 -0.47 25.89 -10.64
N VAL A 30 -0.16 24.89 -9.81
CA VAL A 30 1.11 24.18 -9.88
C VAL A 30 1.08 23.30 -11.13
N ALA A 31 1.89 23.67 -12.12
CA ALA A 31 2.11 22.88 -13.33
C ALA A 31 3.46 22.15 -13.23
N SER A 32 3.64 21.11 -14.02
CA SER A 32 4.90 20.34 -14.06
C SER A 32 6.12 21.24 -14.30
N GLY A 33 5.98 22.32 -15.08
CA GLY A 33 7.07 23.26 -15.37
C GLY A 33 7.50 24.15 -14.19
N ASN A 34 6.71 24.29 -13.13
CA ASN A 34 7.06 25.09 -11.95
C ASN A 34 7.11 24.32 -10.63
N MET A 35 6.72 23.04 -10.63
CA MET A 35 6.69 22.19 -9.44
C MET A 35 8.05 22.08 -8.74
N TRP A 36 9.12 22.08 -9.50
CA TRP A 36 10.50 21.88 -9.03
C TRP A 36 11.31 23.18 -8.94
N SER A 37 10.63 24.33 -8.82
CA SER A 37 11.27 25.65 -8.86
C SER A 37 11.71 26.20 -7.51
N ASN A 38 11.21 25.67 -6.41
CA ASN A 38 11.55 26.11 -5.05
C ASN A 38 11.27 25.02 -4.02
N ALA A 39 11.85 25.19 -2.82
CA ALA A 39 11.79 24.20 -1.75
C ALA A 39 10.37 23.79 -1.33
N ALA A 40 9.42 24.71 -1.29
CA ALA A 40 8.05 24.41 -0.89
C ALA A 40 7.35 23.52 -1.92
N LEU A 41 7.46 23.86 -3.20
CA LEU A 41 6.87 23.11 -4.30
C LEU A 41 7.56 21.75 -4.46
N THR A 42 8.88 21.69 -4.36
CA THR A 42 9.64 20.44 -4.43
C THR A 42 9.24 19.46 -3.33
N ASN A 43 9.10 19.92 -2.08
CA ASN A 43 8.58 19.08 -1.00
C ASN A 43 7.14 18.60 -1.27
N GLN A 44 6.29 19.46 -1.86
CA GLN A 44 4.93 19.07 -2.28
C GLN A 44 4.95 18.03 -3.41
N GLY A 45 5.88 18.16 -4.37
CA GLY A 45 6.08 17.20 -5.45
C GLY A 45 6.39 15.81 -4.90
N VAL A 46 7.37 15.71 -4.01
CA VAL A 46 7.71 14.44 -3.35
C VAL A 46 6.56 13.94 -2.46
N ALA A 47 5.88 14.83 -1.72
CA ALA A 47 4.67 14.45 -0.98
C ALA A 47 3.58 13.90 -1.90
N GLY A 48 3.49 14.40 -3.15
CA GLY A 48 2.63 13.87 -4.19
C GLY A 48 2.96 12.43 -4.60
N VAL A 49 4.22 12.01 -4.49
CA VAL A 49 4.63 10.61 -4.69
C VAL A 49 4.11 9.75 -3.54
N TYR A 50 4.32 10.17 -2.28
CA TYR A 50 3.77 9.49 -1.10
C TYR A 50 2.23 9.39 -1.14
N ALA A 51 1.55 10.45 -1.59
CA ALA A 51 0.09 10.47 -1.65
C ALA A 51 -0.51 9.37 -2.52
N LYS A 52 0.25 8.84 -3.49
CA LYS A 52 -0.19 7.71 -4.31
C LYS A 52 -0.28 6.40 -3.55
N MET A 53 0.40 6.25 -2.42
CA MET A 53 0.22 5.11 -1.52
C MET A 53 -1.22 5.03 -1.00
N ARG A 54 -1.93 6.16 -0.88
CA ARG A 54 -3.35 6.21 -0.52
C ARG A 54 -4.29 5.82 -1.66
N GLY A 55 -3.75 5.56 -2.83
CA GLY A 55 -4.52 5.13 -3.99
C GLY A 55 -5.27 3.83 -3.74
N TRP A 56 -6.44 3.72 -4.35
CA TRP A 56 -7.24 2.50 -4.32
C TRP A 56 -6.43 1.31 -4.87
N GLY A 57 -6.38 0.22 -4.15
CA GLY A 57 -5.56 -0.95 -4.47
C GLY A 57 -4.10 -0.89 -3.97
N VAL A 58 -3.64 0.24 -3.42
CA VAL A 58 -2.30 0.35 -2.79
C VAL A 58 -2.45 0.22 -1.26
N TYR A 59 -2.87 1.29 -0.59
CA TYR A 59 -3.23 1.29 0.84
C TYR A 59 -4.48 2.14 1.09
N SER A 60 -5.40 2.20 0.15
CA SER A 60 -6.55 3.08 0.24
C SER A 60 -7.32 2.94 1.54
N THR A 61 -7.67 4.09 2.07
CA THR A 61 -8.47 4.23 3.28
C THR A 61 -9.94 4.49 2.99
N SER A 62 -10.33 4.70 1.71
CA SER A 62 -11.66 5.21 1.36
C SER A 62 -12.68 4.13 0.97
N TYR A 63 -12.25 2.96 0.56
CA TYR A 63 -13.15 1.84 0.27
C TYR A 63 -12.48 0.51 0.59
N SER A 64 -13.26 -0.39 1.13
CA SER A 64 -12.88 -1.65 1.77
C SER A 64 -12.17 -2.71 0.89
N TYR A 65 -11.72 -2.37 -0.30
CA TYR A 65 -11.23 -3.37 -1.25
C TYR A 65 -9.70 -3.53 -1.30
N ASN A 66 -8.94 -2.92 -0.36
CA ASN A 66 -7.56 -2.64 -0.71
C ASN A 66 -6.46 -3.43 0.02
N VAL A 67 -6.58 -3.65 1.30
CA VAL A 67 -5.59 -4.45 2.04
C VAL A 67 -6.25 -5.69 2.64
N VAL A 68 -7.39 -5.51 3.27
CA VAL A 68 -8.12 -6.59 3.94
C VAL A 68 -8.54 -7.74 2.99
N PRO A 69 -8.87 -7.48 1.71
CA PRO A 69 -9.14 -8.56 0.77
C PRO A 69 -8.00 -9.56 0.56
N PHE A 70 -6.74 -9.13 0.70
CA PHE A 70 -5.59 -10.05 0.60
C PHE A 70 -5.53 -11.02 1.79
N GLU A 71 -6.01 -10.62 2.97
CA GLU A 71 -6.17 -11.51 4.11
C GLU A 71 -7.16 -12.65 3.84
N CYS A 72 -8.17 -12.40 3.00
CA CYS A 72 -9.10 -13.44 2.57
C CYS A 72 -8.42 -14.48 1.65
N LEU A 73 -7.41 -14.12 0.87
CA LEU A 73 -6.59 -15.06 0.10
C LEU A 73 -5.68 -15.90 0.99
N GLY A 74 -5.18 -15.30 2.08
CA GLY A 74 -4.36 -15.98 3.09
C GLY A 74 -5.13 -16.88 4.04
N MET A 75 -6.47 -16.98 3.89
CA MET A 75 -7.37 -17.73 4.80
C MET A 75 -7.40 -17.18 6.24
N THR A 76 -6.84 -15.99 6.47
CA THR A 76 -6.84 -15.34 7.79
C THR A 76 -8.07 -14.47 8.00
N GLY A 77 -8.75 -14.08 6.91
CA GLY A 77 -9.95 -13.26 6.92
C GLY A 77 -11.08 -13.82 6.07
N GLU A 78 -12.28 -13.40 6.38
CA GLU A 78 -13.51 -13.66 5.61
C GLU A 78 -14.21 -12.35 5.27
N ALA A 79 -14.77 -12.28 4.06
CA ALA A 79 -15.53 -11.13 3.61
C ALA A 79 -17.03 -11.43 3.59
N TYR A 80 -17.84 -10.50 4.07
CA TYR A 80 -19.30 -10.59 4.00
C TYR A 80 -19.84 -10.64 2.56
N ARG A 81 -19.14 -10.04 1.61
CA ARG A 81 -19.49 -10.07 0.18
C ARG A 81 -18.48 -10.89 -0.58
N SER A 82 -18.97 -11.61 -1.60
CA SER A 82 -18.11 -12.29 -2.55
C SER A 82 -17.12 -11.29 -3.17
N ILE A 83 -15.84 -11.60 -3.03
CA ILE A 83 -14.77 -10.85 -3.65
C ILE A 83 -14.36 -11.62 -4.91
N PRO A 84 -14.31 -11.02 -6.10
CA PRO A 84 -14.10 -11.74 -7.35
C PRO A 84 -12.89 -12.66 -7.35
N TYR A 85 -11.78 -12.27 -6.72
CA TYR A 85 -10.57 -13.10 -6.70
C TYR A 85 -10.61 -14.24 -5.67
N THR A 86 -11.40 -14.15 -4.60
CA THR A 86 -11.60 -15.28 -3.66
C THR A 86 -12.65 -16.26 -4.17
N SER A 87 -13.61 -15.79 -4.98
CA SER A 87 -14.64 -16.63 -5.58
C SER A 87 -14.24 -17.25 -6.92
N GLY A 88 -13.04 -16.97 -7.43
CA GLY A 88 -12.59 -17.44 -8.74
C GLY A 88 -13.32 -16.81 -9.94
N THR A 89 -14.06 -15.72 -9.72
CA THR A 89 -14.83 -15.03 -10.77
C THR A 89 -14.11 -13.79 -11.34
N ALA A 90 -12.86 -13.57 -10.95
CA ALA A 90 -12.07 -12.44 -11.43
C ALA A 90 -11.62 -12.66 -12.88
N GLY A 91 -12.09 -11.82 -13.78
CA GLY A 91 -11.62 -11.74 -15.16
C GLY A 91 -10.54 -10.65 -15.32
N ALA A 92 -9.86 -10.66 -16.47
CA ALA A 92 -8.86 -9.66 -16.81
C ALA A 92 -9.44 -8.23 -16.94
N ASP A 93 -10.72 -8.13 -17.17
CA ASP A 93 -11.52 -6.89 -17.27
C ASP A 93 -12.01 -6.37 -15.91
N ASN A 94 -11.71 -7.06 -14.82
CA ASN A 94 -12.16 -6.66 -13.51
C ASN A 94 -11.53 -5.32 -13.10
N GLY A 95 -12.40 -4.32 -12.86
CA GLY A 95 -12.00 -2.95 -12.54
C GLY A 95 -11.12 -2.80 -11.30
N PHE A 96 -11.13 -3.78 -10.39
CA PHE A 96 -10.24 -3.79 -9.24
C PHE A 96 -8.77 -3.90 -9.68
N PHE A 97 -8.45 -4.85 -10.55
CA PHE A 97 -7.06 -5.05 -11.01
C PHE A 97 -6.58 -3.90 -11.88
N SER A 98 -7.40 -3.43 -12.81
CA SER A 98 -7.03 -2.32 -13.70
C SER A 98 -6.80 -1.02 -12.93
N THR A 99 -7.61 -0.75 -11.90
CA THR A 99 -7.45 0.45 -11.06
C THR A 99 -6.20 0.37 -10.19
N MET A 100 -5.89 -0.79 -9.64
CA MET A 100 -4.67 -1.02 -8.86
C MET A 100 -3.42 -0.83 -9.74
N TRP A 101 -3.40 -1.44 -10.93
CA TRP A 101 -2.35 -1.25 -11.92
C TRP A 101 -2.13 0.24 -12.23
N LYS A 102 -3.22 0.95 -12.57
CA LYS A 102 -3.17 2.38 -12.86
C LYS A 102 -2.58 3.18 -11.71
N ASN A 103 -3.06 2.98 -10.48
CA ASN A 103 -2.60 3.74 -9.32
C ASN A 103 -1.12 3.49 -9.00
N LEU A 104 -0.64 2.25 -9.15
CA LEU A 104 0.77 1.91 -8.94
C LEU A 104 1.65 2.57 -10.00
N TYR A 105 1.27 2.52 -11.29
CA TYR A 105 2.02 3.20 -12.34
C TYR A 105 1.95 4.72 -12.28
N GLU A 106 0.87 5.31 -11.80
CA GLU A 106 0.84 6.73 -11.47
C GLU A 106 1.83 7.08 -10.35
N GLY A 107 2.04 6.17 -9.39
CA GLY A 107 3.09 6.29 -8.38
C GLY A 107 4.49 6.25 -8.99
N VAL A 108 4.75 5.29 -9.88
CA VAL A 108 6.01 5.18 -10.64
C VAL A 108 6.26 6.45 -11.45
N HIS A 109 5.25 6.93 -12.19
CA HIS A 109 5.39 8.14 -13.03
C HIS A 109 5.77 9.37 -12.19
N ARG A 110 5.10 9.60 -11.06
CA ARG A 110 5.42 10.71 -10.16
C ARG A 110 6.81 10.55 -9.52
N ALA A 111 7.22 9.32 -9.20
CA ALA A 111 8.56 9.07 -8.69
C ALA A 111 9.62 9.36 -9.77
N ASN A 112 9.39 8.95 -11.02
CA ASN A 112 10.29 9.26 -12.14
C ASN A 112 10.42 10.77 -12.37
N ASP A 113 9.31 11.52 -12.34
CA ASP A 113 9.33 12.97 -12.46
C ASP A 113 10.15 13.61 -11.33
N ALA A 114 9.95 13.19 -10.08
CA ALA A 114 10.76 13.65 -8.96
C ALA A 114 12.24 13.29 -9.11
N ILE A 115 12.56 12.07 -9.50
CA ILE A 115 13.93 11.60 -9.70
C ILE A 115 14.63 12.40 -10.80
N ALA A 116 13.98 12.60 -11.95
CA ALA A 116 14.54 13.35 -13.06
C ALA A 116 14.91 14.78 -12.65
N ASN A 117 14.00 15.47 -11.94
CA ASN A 117 14.22 16.86 -11.52
C ASN A 117 15.20 17.01 -10.33
N LEU A 118 15.37 15.97 -9.51
CA LEU A 118 16.27 15.97 -8.36
C LEU A 118 17.64 15.35 -8.65
N SER A 119 17.84 14.70 -9.79
CA SER A 119 19.12 14.07 -10.16
C SER A 119 20.19 15.10 -10.53
N GLU A 120 19.80 16.25 -11.04
CA GLU A 120 20.73 17.32 -11.39
C GLU A 120 21.15 18.13 -10.16
N VAL A 121 22.43 18.55 -10.11
CA VAL A 121 22.95 19.43 -9.05
C VAL A 121 22.20 20.76 -9.07
N GLY A 122 21.68 21.17 -7.92
CA GLY A 122 20.83 22.36 -7.79
C GLY A 122 19.38 22.16 -8.20
N GLY A 123 19.00 20.93 -8.59
CA GLY A 123 17.62 20.57 -8.93
C GLY A 123 16.66 20.79 -7.76
N GLY A 124 15.41 21.16 -8.09
CA GLY A 124 14.35 21.33 -7.10
C GLY A 124 14.41 22.62 -6.28
N GLY A 125 15.38 23.51 -6.49
CA GLY A 125 15.50 24.77 -5.76
C GLY A 125 15.64 24.59 -4.24
N VAL A 126 16.30 23.54 -3.80
CA VAL A 126 16.62 23.19 -2.41
C VAL A 126 18.13 23.08 -2.22
N ASP A 127 18.59 23.10 -0.96
CA ASP A 127 19.98 22.79 -0.66
C ASP A 127 20.32 21.33 -1.02
N GLU A 128 21.63 21.08 -1.16
CA GLU A 128 22.13 19.80 -1.66
C GLU A 128 21.79 18.61 -0.74
N GLU A 129 21.84 18.79 0.58
CA GLU A 129 21.46 17.78 1.56
C GLU A 129 19.98 17.41 1.41
N THR A 130 19.13 18.42 1.35
CA THR A 130 17.67 18.23 1.13
C THR A 130 17.39 17.57 -0.22
N ARG A 131 18.11 17.98 -1.28
CA ARG A 131 17.96 17.41 -2.62
C ARG A 131 18.26 15.92 -2.63
N LEU A 132 19.40 15.50 -2.09
CA LEU A 132 19.84 14.10 -2.06
C LEU A 132 18.92 13.24 -1.20
N ARG A 133 18.44 13.79 -0.09
CA ARG A 133 17.44 13.13 0.75
C ARG A 133 16.11 12.91 0.00
N LEU A 134 15.57 13.96 -0.65
CA LEU A 134 14.32 13.85 -1.40
C LEU A 134 14.45 12.95 -2.63
N LEU A 135 15.61 12.93 -3.27
CA LEU A 135 15.93 11.99 -4.34
C LEU A 135 15.88 10.54 -3.84
N SER A 136 16.49 10.26 -2.67
CA SER A 136 16.44 8.93 -2.06
C SER A 136 15.02 8.53 -1.65
N GLU A 137 14.23 9.44 -1.08
CA GLU A 137 12.81 9.18 -0.81
C GLU A 137 12.04 8.81 -2.09
N SER A 138 12.30 9.51 -3.19
CA SER A 138 11.66 9.24 -4.49
C SER A 138 12.05 7.89 -5.08
N LYS A 139 13.34 7.51 -4.99
CA LYS A 139 13.83 6.18 -5.38
C LYS A 139 13.23 5.07 -4.52
N PHE A 140 13.18 5.26 -3.19
CA PHE A 140 12.52 4.32 -2.27
C PHE A 140 11.05 4.07 -2.68
N LEU A 141 10.31 5.13 -2.96
CA LEU A 141 8.90 5.03 -3.37
C LEU A 141 8.75 4.36 -4.73
N ARG A 142 9.65 4.64 -5.70
CA ARG A 142 9.66 3.94 -6.98
C ARG A 142 9.88 2.44 -6.80
N ALA A 143 10.87 2.05 -6.00
CA ALA A 143 11.13 0.67 -5.65
C ALA A 143 9.92 0.01 -4.98
N TYR A 144 9.25 0.70 -4.06
CA TYR A 144 8.03 0.23 -3.43
C TYR A 144 6.91 -0.03 -4.44
N TYR A 145 6.65 0.90 -5.36
CA TYR A 145 5.61 0.72 -6.38
C TYR A 145 5.92 -0.42 -7.34
N TYR A 146 7.19 -0.54 -7.79
CA TYR A 146 7.61 -1.68 -8.62
C TYR A 146 7.54 -3.00 -7.89
N MET A 147 7.89 -3.05 -6.60
CA MET A 147 7.72 -4.25 -5.80
C MET A 147 6.25 -4.68 -5.77
N ARG A 148 5.33 -3.76 -5.49
CA ARG A 148 3.89 -4.07 -5.50
C ARG A 148 3.39 -4.50 -6.88
N LEU A 149 3.84 -3.85 -7.94
CA LEU A 149 3.52 -4.24 -9.31
C LEU A 149 4.02 -5.65 -9.62
N ASN A 150 5.26 -5.95 -9.29
CA ASN A 150 5.86 -7.25 -9.59
C ASN A 150 5.26 -8.38 -8.75
N GLU A 151 4.95 -8.14 -7.46
CA GLU A 151 4.24 -9.09 -6.59
C GLU A 151 2.85 -9.45 -7.12
N LEU A 152 2.12 -8.49 -7.66
CA LEU A 152 0.72 -8.64 -8.03
C LEU A 152 0.50 -9.06 -9.49
N TYR A 153 1.39 -8.66 -10.39
CA TYR A 153 1.23 -8.84 -11.83
C TYR A 153 2.38 -9.59 -12.49
N GLY A 154 3.53 -9.73 -11.82
CA GLY A 154 4.63 -10.56 -12.28
C GLY A 154 4.28 -12.04 -12.19
N ARG A 155 4.62 -12.83 -13.22
CA ARG A 155 4.33 -14.26 -13.26
C ARG A 155 5.23 -15.02 -14.23
N TYR A 156 5.69 -16.19 -13.84
CA TYR A 156 6.43 -17.12 -14.69
C TYR A 156 7.70 -16.53 -15.31
N GLY A 157 8.45 -15.76 -14.56
CA GLY A 157 9.67 -15.11 -15.02
C GLY A 157 9.43 -13.84 -15.86
N LEU A 158 8.16 -13.48 -16.09
CA LEU A 158 7.76 -12.21 -16.66
C LEU A 158 7.35 -11.27 -15.54
N GLY A 159 7.96 -10.11 -15.51
CA GLY A 159 7.62 -9.00 -14.62
C GLY A 159 6.64 -8.04 -15.29
N VAL A 160 6.78 -6.77 -14.95
CA VAL A 160 5.96 -5.68 -15.46
C VAL A 160 6.78 -4.76 -16.37
N PRO A 161 6.16 -3.94 -17.24
CA PRO A 161 6.87 -2.93 -18.03
C PRO A 161 7.69 -1.98 -17.14
N ILE A 162 8.97 -1.77 -17.50
CA ILE A 162 9.87 -0.88 -16.77
C ILE A 162 9.91 0.51 -17.43
N TYR A 163 9.55 1.53 -16.65
CA TYR A 163 9.67 2.94 -17.00
C TYR A 163 10.53 3.64 -15.94
N THR A 164 11.65 4.19 -16.33
CA THR A 164 12.60 4.88 -15.42
C THR A 164 12.66 6.39 -15.65
N GLU A 165 12.01 6.86 -16.72
CA GLU A 165 11.94 8.26 -17.12
C GLU A 165 10.49 8.76 -17.06
N PRO A 166 10.28 10.07 -16.91
CA PRO A 166 8.97 10.66 -17.13
C PRO A 166 8.47 10.38 -18.55
N LEU A 167 7.21 10.00 -18.67
CA LEU A 167 6.58 9.76 -19.97
C LEU A 167 5.98 11.08 -20.48
N ALA A 168 6.32 11.44 -21.70
CA ALA A 168 5.84 12.66 -22.33
C ALA A 168 4.45 12.52 -22.94
N SER A 169 4.09 11.29 -23.37
CA SER A 169 2.84 11.01 -24.08
C SER A 169 2.29 9.62 -23.77
N VAL A 170 1.04 9.37 -24.16
CA VAL A 170 0.40 8.06 -24.04
C VAL A 170 1.05 7.03 -24.97
N GLU A 171 1.58 7.48 -26.09
CA GLU A 171 2.29 6.64 -27.07
C GLU A 171 3.55 6.02 -26.47
N ASP A 172 4.15 6.66 -25.46
CA ASP A 172 5.32 6.13 -24.75
C ASP A 172 4.96 4.94 -23.82
N CYS A 173 3.66 4.74 -23.54
CA CYS A 173 3.16 3.68 -22.66
C CYS A 173 3.02 2.31 -23.36
N THR A 174 3.84 2.02 -24.37
CA THR A 174 3.70 0.81 -25.22
C THR A 174 4.68 -0.31 -24.91
N LYS A 175 5.48 -0.20 -23.84
CA LYS A 175 6.46 -1.24 -23.48
C LYS A 175 5.75 -2.55 -23.10
N GLY A 176 6.26 -3.66 -23.60
CA GLY A 176 5.86 -5.00 -23.17
C GLY A 176 6.37 -5.32 -21.76
N GLN A 177 5.99 -6.50 -21.27
CA GLN A 177 6.52 -7.03 -20.00
C GLN A 177 8.05 -7.18 -20.08
N SER A 178 8.73 -6.77 -19.02
CA SER A 178 10.16 -7.02 -18.82
C SER A 178 10.39 -8.39 -18.19
N PRO A 179 11.57 -8.98 -18.29
CA PRO A 179 11.95 -10.11 -17.44
C PRO A 179 11.74 -9.77 -15.95
N GLU A 180 11.22 -10.70 -15.19
CA GLU A 180 10.97 -10.51 -13.74
C GLU A 180 12.26 -10.11 -13.00
N SER A 181 13.41 -10.70 -13.41
CA SER A 181 14.73 -10.37 -12.83
C SER A 181 15.10 -8.91 -13.00
N GLU A 182 14.84 -8.31 -14.16
CA GLU A 182 15.15 -6.90 -14.42
C GLU A 182 14.32 -5.96 -13.53
N VAL A 183 13.08 -6.34 -13.22
CA VAL A 183 12.25 -5.57 -12.27
C VAL A 183 12.84 -5.65 -10.86
N TRP A 184 13.26 -6.84 -10.43
CA TRP A 184 13.94 -7.01 -9.14
C TRP A 184 15.27 -6.26 -9.08
N ASP A 185 16.05 -6.27 -10.16
CA ASP A 185 17.32 -5.54 -10.25
C ASP A 185 17.10 -4.05 -10.08
N LEU A 186 16.08 -3.47 -10.72
CA LEU A 186 15.72 -2.06 -10.54
C LEU A 186 15.33 -1.75 -9.08
N ILE A 187 14.50 -2.59 -8.48
CA ILE A 187 14.08 -2.44 -7.08
C ILE A 187 15.29 -2.45 -6.15
N VAL A 188 16.16 -3.44 -6.30
CA VAL A 188 17.36 -3.60 -5.49
C VAL A 188 18.33 -2.44 -5.70
N GLN A 189 18.49 -1.97 -6.94
CA GLN A 189 19.36 -0.84 -7.26
C GLN A 189 18.85 0.47 -6.61
N ASP A 190 17.57 0.80 -6.77
CA ASP A 190 16.99 2.01 -6.15
C ASP A 190 17.16 2.00 -4.62
N LEU A 191 16.91 0.86 -3.98
CA LEU A 191 17.06 0.72 -2.52
C LEU A 191 18.55 0.75 -2.09
N THR A 192 19.44 0.24 -2.91
CA THR A 192 20.89 0.30 -2.67
C THR A 192 21.40 1.74 -2.76
N ASP A 193 20.92 2.50 -3.73
CA ASP A 193 21.24 3.92 -3.85
C ASP A 193 20.78 4.70 -2.60
N CYS A 194 19.57 4.43 -2.11
CA CYS A 194 19.06 5.02 -0.86
C CYS A 194 19.94 4.69 0.34
N ILE A 195 20.33 3.43 0.49
CA ILE A 195 21.16 2.97 1.61
C ILE A 195 22.56 3.62 1.60
N ASN A 196 23.12 3.79 0.42
CA ASN A 196 24.47 4.34 0.24
C ASN A 196 24.50 5.88 0.31
N GLU A 197 23.35 6.57 0.26
CA GLU A 197 23.29 8.03 0.33
C GLU A 197 23.54 8.52 1.79
N PRO A 198 24.63 9.27 2.06
CA PRO A 198 24.92 9.74 3.41
C PRO A 198 23.83 10.64 4.01
N ASN A 199 23.17 11.43 3.18
CA ASN A 199 22.13 12.38 3.61
C ASN A 199 20.76 11.71 3.79
N PHE A 200 20.60 10.44 3.45
CA PHE A 200 19.40 9.68 3.74
C PHE A 200 19.49 9.13 5.17
N PRO A 201 18.61 9.54 6.10
CA PRO A 201 18.77 9.22 7.52
C PRO A 201 18.52 7.74 7.82
N ASP A 202 19.19 7.20 8.82
CA ASP A 202 18.99 5.83 9.29
C ASP A 202 17.57 5.63 9.83
N HIS A 203 17.08 6.61 10.58
CA HIS A 203 15.75 6.67 11.14
C HIS A 203 15.17 8.08 10.97
N TYR A 204 13.91 8.18 10.57
CA TYR A 204 13.27 9.47 10.37
C TYR A 204 12.43 9.86 11.60
N LYS A 205 12.63 11.07 12.11
CA LYS A 205 11.83 11.60 13.22
C LYS A 205 10.40 11.94 12.82
N GLU A 206 10.20 12.32 11.55
CA GLU A 206 8.87 12.60 11.02
C GLU A 206 8.19 11.29 10.62
N LYS A 207 7.02 11.06 11.19
CA LYS A 207 6.22 9.87 10.89
C LYS A 207 5.92 9.77 9.38
N GLY A 208 6.02 8.55 8.85
CA GLY A 208 5.61 8.25 7.48
C GLY A 208 6.61 8.60 6.39
N ARG A 209 7.81 9.11 6.72
CA ARG A 209 8.86 9.30 5.74
C ARG A 209 9.78 8.08 5.63
N ALA A 210 10.29 7.84 4.42
CA ALA A 210 11.24 6.77 4.16
C ALA A 210 12.61 7.09 4.77
N CYS A 211 13.33 6.05 5.19
CA CYS A 211 14.64 6.12 5.82
C CYS A 211 15.48 4.88 5.45
N LYS A 212 16.75 4.83 5.81
CA LYS A 212 17.62 3.67 5.53
C LYS A 212 17.08 2.38 6.14
N GLY A 213 16.54 2.43 7.36
CA GLY A 213 15.92 1.27 7.98
C GLY A 213 14.77 0.71 7.15
N ALA A 214 13.93 1.58 6.57
CA ALA A 214 12.87 1.17 5.64
C ALA A 214 13.44 0.61 4.32
N ALA A 215 14.52 1.21 3.79
CA ALA A 215 15.17 0.72 2.58
C ALA A 215 15.81 -0.66 2.80
N TYR A 216 16.48 -0.91 3.92
CA TYR A 216 16.97 -2.23 4.30
C TYR A 216 15.83 -3.25 4.43
N ALA A 217 14.75 -2.90 5.13
CA ALA A 217 13.61 -3.80 5.31
C ALA A 217 12.98 -4.18 3.96
N LEU A 218 12.80 -3.20 3.06
CA LEU A 218 12.20 -3.43 1.75
C LEU A 218 13.14 -4.22 0.82
N ARG A 219 14.47 -3.96 0.83
CA ARG A 219 15.45 -4.71 0.05
C ARG A 219 15.60 -6.14 0.55
N GLY A 220 15.63 -6.33 1.87
CA GLY A 220 15.60 -7.66 2.48
C GLY A 220 14.38 -8.46 2.05
N ARG A 221 13.20 -7.82 2.00
CA ARG A 221 11.99 -8.46 1.46
C ARG A 221 12.13 -8.80 -0.03
N ALA A 222 12.73 -7.93 -0.85
CA ALA A 222 12.98 -8.21 -2.26
C ALA A 222 13.89 -9.44 -2.43
N TYR A 223 14.96 -9.55 -1.66
CA TYR A 223 15.83 -10.73 -1.66
C TYR A 223 15.10 -12.00 -1.17
N LEU A 224 14.27 -11.88 -0.13
CA LEU A 224 13.47 -13.00 0.37
C LEU A 224 12.54 -13.55 -0.71
N MET A 225 11.84 -12.68 -1.41
CA MET A 225 10.91 -13.08 -2.49
C MET A 225 11.61 -13.71 -3.69
N GLN A 226 12.80 -13.23 -4.02
CA GLN A 226 13.62 -13.82 -5.07
C GLN A 226 14.25 -15.16 -4.63
N GLY A 227 14.64 -15.26 -3.36
CA GLY A 227 15.34 -16.41 -2.80
C GLY A 227 14.44 -17.61 -2.48
N ALA A 228 13.12 -17.43 -2.43
CA ALA A 228 12.17 -18.50 -2.15
C ALA A 228 10.99 -18.43 -3.14
N LYS A 229 11.08 -19.21 -4.22
CA LYS A 229 10.07 -19.21 -5.28
C LYS A 229 9.29 -20.52 -5.32
N TYR A 230 7.98 -20.41 -5.45
CA TYR A 230 7.11 -21.55 -5.72
C TYR A 230 7.02 -21.82 -7.22
N ASN A 231 7.34 -23.04 -7.61
CA ASN A 231 7.15 -23.53 -8.97
C ASN A 231 5.77 -24.14 -9.08
N TYR A 232 4.88 -23.43 -9.75
CA TYR A 232 3.47 -23.78 -9.83
C TYR A 232 3.14 -24.44 -11.16
N ASN A 233 2.51 -25.63 -11.11
CA ASN A 233 2.00 -26.27 -12.31
C ASN A 233 0.56 -25.82 -12.56
N ASN A 234 0.38 -25.04 -13.63
CA ASN A 234 -0.92 -24.50 -14.00
C ASN A 234 -1.91 -25.57 -14.49
N ALA A 235 -1.43 -26.66 -15.08
CA ALA A 235 -2.30 -27.69 -15.62
C ALA A 235 -3.04 -28.47 -14.54
N VAL A 236 -2.44 -28.55 -13.35
CA VAL A 236 -3.02 -29.29 -12.21
C VAL A 236 -3.34 -28.38 -11.01
N GLY A 237 -3.06 -27.07 -11.11
CA GLY A 237 -3.39 -26.12 -10.06
C GLY A 237 -2.63 -26.33 -8.73
N LYS A 238 -1.39 -26.80 -8.77
CA LYS A 238 -0.61 -27.15 -7.57
C LYS A 238 0.81 -26.61 -7.64
N VAL A 239 1.37 -26.33 -6.45
CA VAL A 239 2.82 -26.11 -6.29
C VAL A 239 3.53 -27.45 -6.48
N GLU A 240 4.42 -27.56 -7.48
CA GLU A 240 5.20 -28.79 -7.72
C GLU A 240 6.48 -28.83 -6.91
N SER A 241 7.11 -27.68 -6.72
CA SER A 241 8.37 -27.59 -5.99
C SER A 241 8.61 -26.17 -5.50
N THR A 242 9.59 -26.00 -4.64
CA THR A 242 10.09 -24.71 -4.19
C THR A 242 11.56 -24.60 -4.60
N THR A 243 11.93 -23.53 -5.28
CA THR A 243 13.33 -23.19 -5.53
C THR A 243 13.82 -22.31 -4.40
N ILE A 244 14.93 -22.70 -3.79
CA ILE A 244 15.58 -21.96 -2.70
C ILE A 244 16.95 -21.50 -3.17
N ASP A 245 17.17 -20.19 -3.18
CA ASP A 245 18.47 -19.58 -3.37
C ASP A 245 19.03 -19.10 -2.02
N ALA A 246 19.89 -19.91 -1.43
CA ALA A 246 20.48 -19.63 -0.12
C ALA A 246 21.36 -18.36 -0.13
N SER A 247 21.86 -17.91 -1.26
CA SER A 247 22.66 -16.68 -1.36
C SER A 247 21.77 -15.45 -1.19
N LEU A 248 20.66 -15.40 -1.88
CA LEU A 248 19.66 -14.33 -1.74
C LEU A 248 19.04 -14.31 -0.35
N LEU A 249 18.74 -15.48 0.23
CA LEU A 249 18.23 -15.55 1.61
C LEU A 249 19.23 -15.02 2.64
N ARG A 250 20.54 -15.25 2.45
CA ARG A 250 21.57 -14.65 3.33
C ARG A 250 21.63 -13.13 3.18
N LEU A 251 21.46 -12.60 1.97
CA LEU A 251 21.36 -11.14 1.76
C LEU A 251 20.12 -10.57 2.45
N ALA A 252 19.00 -11.26 2.37
CA ALA A 252 17.77 -10.86 3.09
C ALA A 252 18.00 -10.77 4.61
N VAL A 253 18.59 -11.81 5.21
CA VAL A 253 18.92 -11.82 6.64
C VAL A 253 19.86 -10.67 7.00
N ALA A 254 20.93 -10.46 6.20
CA ALA A 254 21.89 -9.38 6.46
C ALA A 254 21.23 -7.99 6.43
N ASP A 255 20.29 -7.77 5.50
CA ASP A 255 19.54 -6.51 5.45
C ASP A 255 18.57 -6.36 6.64
N PHE A 256 17.86 -7.41 7.04
CA PHE A 256 16.98 -7.36 8.22
C PHE A 256 17.78 -7.08 9.52
N GLU A 257 18.97 -7.62 9.66
CA GLU A 257 19.86 -7.30 10.79
C GLU A 257 20.27 -5.83 10.81
N LYS A 258 20.47 -5.19 9.64
CA LYS A 258 20.77 -3.76 9.51
C LYS A 258 19.62 -2.86 9.98
N VAL A 259 18.39 -3.31 9.88
CA VAL A 259 17.22 -2.55 10.37
C VAL A 259 17.36 -2.21 11.87
N LYS A 260 17.80 -3.16 12.68
CA LYS A 260 18.11 -2.91 14.10
C LYS A 260 19.17 -1.83 14.28
N GLY A 261 20.22 -1.87 13.46
CA GLY A 261 21.28 -0.87 13.47
C GLY A 261 20.80 0.55 13.14
N CYS A 262 19.67 0.68 12.45
CA CYS A 262 19.01 1.95 12.14
C CYS A 262 18.12 2.49 13.28
N GLY A 263 18.05 1.81 14.43
CA GLY A 263 17.28 2.26 15.59
C GLY A 263 15.87 1.69 15.70
N PHE A 264 15.56 0.62 14.99
CA PHE A 264 14.31 -0.12 15.11
C PHE A 264 14.48 -1.37 15.96
N ASP A 265 13.49 -1.72 16.74
CA ASP A 265 13.42 -2.95 17.54
C ASP A 265 11.96 -3.31 17.83
N LEU A 266 11.74 -4.46 18.48
CA LEU A 266 10.42 -4.86 18.90
C LEU A 266 9.87 -3.93 20.00
N PHE A 267 8.61 -3.59 19.94
CA PHE A 267 7.93 -2.78 20.95
C PHE A 267 7.77 -3.57 22.25
N GLN A 268 8.12 -2.97 23.36
CA GLN A 268 8.14 -3.63 24.68
C GLN A 268 6.86 -3.38 25.52
N GLY A 269 5.92 -2.57 25.00
CA GLY A 269 4.73 -2.15 25.75
C GLY A 269 3.57 -3.13 25.77
N GLY A 270 3.70 -4.27 25.09
CA GLY A 270 2.63 -5.26 24.96
C GLY A 270 1.90 -5.18 23.61
N TYR A 271 1.28 -6.30 23.23
CA TYR A 271 0.67 -6.45 21.88
C TYR A 271 -0.52 -5.51 21.65
N LYS A 272 -1.34 -5.28 22.68
CA LYS A 272 -2.52 -4.40 22.59
C LYS A 272 -2.10 -2.95 22.43
N GLU A 273 -1.13 -2.53 23.20
CA GLU A 273 -0.62 -1.16 23.24
C GLU A 273 0.08 -0.79 21.93
N LEU A 274 0.67 -1.76 21.22
CA LEU A 274 1.30 -1.55 19.90
C LEU A 274 0.33 -0.91 18.88
N PHE A 275 -0.97 -1.20 18.97
CA PHE A 275 -1.98 -0.74 18.01
C PHE A 275 -2.79 0.47 18.50
N THR A 276 -2.33 1.18 19.50
CA THR A 276 -2.97 2.43 19.95
C THR A 276 -2.41 3.66 19.23
N GLU A 277 -3.19 4.74 19.18
CA GLU A 277 -2.77 5.99 18.51
C GLU A 277 -1.52 6.59 19.16
N GLU A 278 -1.34 6.41 20.47
CA GLU A 278 -0.17 6.90 21.21
C GLU A 278 1.13 6.23 20.73
N ASN A 279 1.04 5.01 20.22
CA ASN A 279 2.18 4.20 19.80
C ASN A 279 2.37 4.10 18.28
N GLU A 280 1.65 4.90 17.48
CA GLU A 280 1.76 4.92 16.01
C GLU A 280 3.17 5.17 15.47
N ALA A 281 4.08 5.75 16.26
CA ALA A 281 5.48 5.97 15.91
C ALA A 281 6.43 5.25 16.88
N CYS A 282 6.00 4.12 17.42
CA CYS A 282 6.88 3.33 18.29
C CYS A 282 8.08 2.77 17.50
N ILE A 283 9.05 2.26 18.24
CA ILE A 283 10.32 1.74 17.70
C ILE A 283 10.14 0.58 16.70
N GLU A 284 9.00 -0.11 16.70
CA GLU A 284 8.69 -1.21 15.79
C GLU A 284 8.15 -0.72 14.44
N MET A 285 7.63 0.51 14.36
CA MET A 285 7.04 1.06 13.14
C MET A 285 8.11 1.61 12.19
N ILE A 286 8.58 0.76 11.27
CA ILE A 286 9.66 1.08 10.33
C ILE A 286 9.18 2.08 9.27
N PHE A 287 8.03 1.84 8.66
CA PHE A 287 7.45 2.70 7.63
C PHE A 287 5.94 2.48 7.58
N SER A 288 5.18 3.56 7.69
CA SER A 288 3.72 3.49 7.72
C SER A 288 3.06 4.65 7.00
N LEU A 289 1.94 4.39 6.34
CA LEU A 289 1.11 5.43 5.77
C LEU A 289 0.38 6.18 6.89
N GLN A 290 0.62 7.47 7.01
CA GLN A 290 0.02 8.29 8.04
C GLN A 290 -1.40 8.72 7.66
N ASN A 291 -2.33 8.56 8.59
CA ASN A 291 -3.70 9.03 8.49
C ASN A 291 -3.93 10.12 9.54
N ILE A 292 -4.81 11.06 9.25
CA ILE A 292 -5.19 12.11 10.18
C ILE A 292 -6.71 12.15 10.34
N SER A 293 -7.19 12.56 11.51
CA SER A 293 -8.62 12.67 11.81
C SER A 293 -9.24 13.88 11.10
N LYS A 294 -9.25 13.85 9.75
CA LYS A 294 -9.93 14.84 8.90
C LYS A 294 -10.72 14.10 7.83
N PRO A 295 -11.83 14.66 7.32
CA PRO A 295 -12.54 14.11 6.17
C PRO A 295 -11.56 13.81 5.03
N ASP A 296 -11.72 12.66 4.37
CA ASP A 296 -10.90 12.15 3.26
C ASP A 296 -9.44 11.77 3.60
N TYR A 297 -8.97 12.00 4.82
CA TYR A 297 -7.60 11.69 5.26
C TYR A 297 -7.53 10.68 6.40
N GLY A 298 -8.66 10.25 6.96
CA GLY A 298 -8.75 9.22 7.98
C GLY A 298 -8.63 7.80 7.44
N SER A 299 -8.39 6.83 8.32
CA SER A 299 -8.51 5.41 7.99
C SER A 299 -9.95 4.97 7.99
N ALA A 300 -10.37 4.24 6.96
CA ALA A 300 -11.70 3.65 6.88
C ALA A 300 -11.76 2.21 7.42
N ILE A 301 -10.66 1.67 7.95
CA ILE A 301 -10.58 0.28 8.44
C ILE A 301 -11.61 0.04 9.54
N GLN A 302 -11.72 0.93 10.53
CA GLN A 302 -12.71 0.81 11.60
C GLN A 302 -14.15 0.77 11.06
N LYS A 303 -14.44 1.60 10.06
CA LYS A 303 -15.76 1.64 9.42
C LYS A 303 -16.11 0.33 8.73
N TYR A 304 -15.17 -0.28 8.05
CA TYR A 304 -15.42 -1.47 7.24
C TYR A 304 -15.19 -2.78 8.00
N CYS A 305 -14.24 -2.82 8.92
CA CYS A 305 -13.92 -4.00 9.72
C CYS A 305 -14.60 -4.00 11.09
N GLY A 306 -15.00 -2.82 11.61
CA GLY A 306 -15.67 -2.71 12.89
C GLY A 306 -17.03 -3.42 12.90
N THR A 307 -17.34 -4.09 14.00
CA THR A 307 -18.61 -4.81 14.16
C THR A 307 -19.77 -3.83 14.31
N ARG A 308 -20.89 -4.10 13.63
CA ARG A 308 -22.12 -3.28 13.68
C ARG A 308 -22.65 -3.04 15.10
N SER A 309 -22.39 -3.96 16.01
CA SER A 309 -22.88 -3.88 17.38
C SER A 309 -21.99 -3.07 18.32
N MET A 310 -20.77 -2.75 17.90
CA MET A 310 -19.83 -1.96 18.71
C MET A 310 -19.75 -0.50 18.28
N MET A 311 -20.42 -0.14 17.19
CA MET A 311 -20.36 1.21 16.64
C MET A 311 -21.69 1.92 16.79
N ASP A 312 -21.60 3.22 17.03
CA ASP A 312 -22.74 4.09 17.21
C ASP A 312 -23.70 4.02 16.01
N ARG A 313 -24.95 3.70 16.28
CA ARG A 313 -26.00 3.61 15.25
C ARG A 313 -26.30 4.95 14.59
N GLU A 314 -26.07 6.05 15.29
CA GLU A 314 -26.37 7.40 14.80
C GLU A 314 -25.34 7.81 13.71
N ASN A 315 -24.09 7.34 13.79
CA ASN A 315 -23.03 7.68 12.83
C ASN A 315 -22.85 6.65 11.69
N ASN A 316 -23.69 5.61 11.63
CA ASN A 316 -23.66 4.57 10.59
C ASN A 316 -22.26 3.95 10.37
N THR A 317 -21.54 3.70 11.46
CA THR A 317 -20.15 3.33 11.47
C THR A 317 -19.99 1.87 11.89
N GLY A 318 -19.52 1.01 11.02
CA GLY A 318 -19.31 -0.42 11.29
C GLY A 318 -20.13 -1.31 10.37
N PHE A 319 -19.50 -1.71 9.27
CA PHE A 319 -20.17 -2.52 8.25
C PHE A 319 -19.96 -4.03 8.45
N SER A 320 -19.01 -4.44 9.29
CA SER A 320 -18.60 -5.84 9.47
C SER A 320 -18.33 -6.55 8.14
N TYR A 321 -17.67 -5.87 7.21
CA TYR A 321 -17.41 -6.43 5.89
C TYR A 321 -16.34 -7.52 5.93
N TYR A 322 -15.45 -7.45 6.92
CA TYR A 322 -14.38 -8.39 7.11
C TYR A 322 -14.33 -8.85 8.55
N ALA A 323 -14.09 -10.12 8.73
CA ALA A 323 -13.93 -10.76 10.01
C ALA A 323 -12.72 -11.71 9.97
N PRO A 324 -12.09 -12.00 11.09
CA PRO A 324 -11.14 -13.10 11.16
C PRO A 324 -11.81 -14.40 10.72
N SER A 325 -11.12 -15.23 9.94
CA SER A 325 -11.64 -16.56 9.60
C SER A 325 -11.66 -17.45 10.85
N PRO A 326 -12.56 -18.43 10.92
CA PRO A 326 -12.50 -19.45 11.98
C PRO A 326 -11.13 -20.12 12.07
N ALA A 327 -10.51 -20.38 10.92
CA ALA A 327 -9.21 -21.03 10.86
C ALA A 327 -8.10 -20.25 11.59
N ILE A 328 -8.07 -18.90 11.47
CA ILE A 328 -7.09 -18.11 12.21
C ILE A 328 -7.43 -18.02 13.69
N VAL A 329 -8.72 -17.99 14.03
CA VAL A 329 -9.16 -17.95 15.43
C VAL A 329 -8.82 -19.25 16.16
N ASP A 330 -8.94 -20.39 15.47
CA ASP A 330 -8.58 -21.72 16.01
C ASP A 330 -7.07 -21.87 16.31
N LEU A 331 -6.22 -21.01 15.74
CA LEU A 331 -4.79 -20.98 16.00
C LEU A 331 -4.39 -20.16 17.24
N TYR A 332 -5.33 -19.43 17.86
CA TYR A 332 -5.04 -18.72 19.10
C TYR A 332 -4.87 -19.69 20.27
N GLU A 333 -4.02 -19.29 21.21
CA GLU A 333 -3.71 -20.04 22.41
C GLU A 333 -4.06 -19.23 23.66
N TYR A 334 -4.32 -19.91 24.76
CA TYR A 334 -4.36 -19.29 26.08
C TYR A 334 -2.93 -18.89 26.51
N LYS A 335 -2.82 -18.05 27.55
CA LYS A 335 -1.51 -17.59 28.07
C LYS A 335 -0.56 -18.70 28.50
N ASP A 336 -1.09 -19.85 28.85
CA ASP A 336 -0.35 -21.04 29.25
C ASP A 336 0.08 -21.90 28.04
N GLY A 337 -0.23 -21.46 26.81
CA GLY A 337 0.09 -22.19 25.58
C GLY A 337 -0.90 -23.30 25.24
N THR A 338 -2.00 -23.44 25.96
CA THR A 338 -3.04 -24.40 25.58
C THR A 338 -3.83 -23.85 24.39
N PRO A 339 -4.17 -24.69 23.38
CA PRO A 339 -4.99 -24.28 22.25
C PRO A 339 -6.33 -23.71 22.70
N PHE A 340 -6.80 -22.68 21.98
CA PHE A 340 -8.11 -22.10 22.21
C PHE A 340 -9.22 -23.11 21.89
N ASP A 341 -10.15 -23.34 22.84
CA ASP A 341 -11.27 -24.25 22.66
C ASP A 341 -12.60 -23.49 22.59
N TRP A 342 -13.27 -23.59 21.46
CA TRP A 342 -14.58 -23.01 21.26
C TRP A 342 -15.65 -23.57 22.19
N ASN A 343 -15.53 -24.83 22.63
CA ASN A 343 -16.44 -25.44 23.59
C ASN A 343 -16.44 -24.75 24.95
N ASP A 344 -15.36 -24.07 25.30
CA ASP A 344 -15.29 -23.21 26.49
C ASP A 344 -16.23 -22.01 26.44
N ILE A 345 -16.60 -21.57 25.22
CA ILE A 345 -17.46 -20.43 24.97
C ILE A 345 -18.85 -20.87 24.56
N ILE A 346 -18.94 -21.88 23.70
CA ILE A 346 -20.18 -22.43 23.16
C ILE A 346 -20.10 -23.95 23.27
N PRO A 347 -20.67 -24.54 24.30
CA PRO A 347 -20.75 -26.01 24.39
C PRO A 347 -21.36 -26.61 23.13
N GLY A 348 -20.70 -27.62 22.56
CA GLY A 348 -21.14 -28.28 21.33
C GLY A 348 -20.84 -27.49 20.05
N TYR A 349 -19.96 -26.51 20.08
CA TYR A 349 -19.62 -25.70 18.88
C TYR A 349 -19.15 -26.54 17.69
N PHE A 350 -18.37 -27.59 17.92
CA PHE A 350 -17.89 -28.50 16.86
C PHE A 350 -18.95 -29.46 16.35
N ASP A 351 -20.04 -29.63 17.07
CA ASP A 351 -21.15 -30.50 16.64
C ASP A 351 -22.02 -29.83 15.56
N VAL A 352 -21.82 -28.53 15.37
CA VAL A 352 -22.53 -27.72 14.36
C VAL A 352 -21.69 -27.67 13.06
N PRO A 353 -22.30 -27.88 11.87
CA PRO A 353 -21.60 -27.75 10.60
C PRO A 353 -20.89 -26.41 10.46
N ALA A 354 -19.72 -26.41 9.81
CA ALA A 354 -18.86 -25.22 9.71
C ALA A 354 -19.58 -23.98 9.11
N LEU A 355 -20.54 -24.22 8.20
CA LEU A 355 -21.33 -23.12 7.61
C LEU A 355 -22.27 -22.48 8.63
N ASP A 356 -22.82 -23.26 9.55
CA ASP A 356 -23.75 -22.78 10.57
C ASP A 356 -23.02 -22.09 11.72
N ARG A 357 -21.75 -22.42 11.97
CA ARG A 357 -20.87 -21.72 12.93
C ARG A 357 -20.70 -20.25 12.57
N LEU A 358 -20.56 -19.95 11.28
CA LEU A 358 -20.50 -18.57 10.77
C LEU A 358 -21.80 -17.81 11.06
N VAL A 359 -22.95 -18.47 10.94
CA VAL A 359 -24.26 -17.89 11.24
C VAL A 359 -24.40 -17.55 12.72
N TYR A 360 -23.84 -18.36 13.62
CA TYR A 360 -23.83 -18.07 15.06
C TYR A 360 -23.08 -16.78 15.40
N PHE A 361 -21.99 -16.47 14.67
CA PHE A 361 -21.26 -15.20 14.86
C PHE A 361 -22.03 -13.98 14.33
N LEU A 362 -22.86 -14.16 13.32
CA LEU A 362 -23.49 -13.08 12.57
C LEU A 362 -24.92 -12.77 12.98
N ARG A 363 -25.62 -13.69 13.65
CA ARG A 363 -27.06 -13.55 13.99
C ARG A 363 -27.33 -13.91 15.43
N ASP A 364 -28.23 -13.13 16.05
CA ASP A 364 -28.88 -13.55 17.29
C ASP A 364 -29.90 -14.63 16.94
N THR A 365 -29.69 -15.83 17.43
CA THR A 365 -30.60 -16.96 17.31
C THR A 365 -31.19 -17.35 18.65
N ILE A 366 -32.41 -17.86 18.67
CA ILE A 366 -33.01 -18.40 19.87
C ILE A 366 -32.89 -19.92 19.79
N ALA A 367 -32.11 -20.52 20.69
CA ALA A 367 -32.06 -21.94 20.90
C ALA A 367 -32.52 -22.24 22.34
N ASP A 368 -33.40 -23.21 22.49
CA ASP A 368 -33.97 -23.61 23.78
C ASP A 368 -34.55 -22.45 24.61
N GLY A 369 -35.16 -21.47 23.93
CA GLY A 369 -35.78 -20.32 24.59
C GLY A 369 -34.80 -19.24 25.09
N GLN A 370 -33.50 -19.40 24.83
CA GLN A 370 -32.47 -18.41 25.16
C GLN A 370 -31.85 -17.80 23.92
N LEU A 371 -31.50 -16.52 24.02
CA LEU A 371 -30.79 -15.81 22.97
C LEU A 371 -29.32 -16.32 22.91
N VAL A 372 -29.00 -17.09 21.88
CA VAL A 372 -27.67 -17.62 21.62
C VAL A 372 -27.12 -17.02 20.32
N GLY A 373 -25.85 -16.67 20.31
CA GLY A 373 -25.21 -16.00 19.18
C GLY A 373 -25.26 -14.48 19.28
N GLY A 374 -24.72 -13.79 18.31
CA GLY A 374 -24.73 -12.34 18.24
C GLY A 374 -24.21 -11.66 19.52
N THR A 375 -25.07 -11.00 20.28
CA THR A 375 -24.67 -10.18 21.43
C THR A 375 -24.19 -10.98 22.63
N ALA A 376 -24.84 -12.12 22.94
CA ALA A 376 -24.46 -12.98 24.06
C ALA A 376 -23.11 -13.64 23.80
N LEU A 377 -22.90 -14.17 22.60
CA LEU A 377 -21.65 -14.78 22.17
C LEU A 377 -20.51 -13.76 22.18
N ARG A 378 -20.72 -12.57 21.58
CA ARG A 378 -19.72 -11.49 21.61
C ARG A 378 -19.33 -11.07 23.03
N LYS A 379 -20.28 -11.06 23.95
CA LYS A 379 -20.01 -10.76 25.37
C LYS A 379 -19.19 -11.88 26.03
N ALA A 380 -19.49 -13.14 25.73
CA ALA A 380 -18.76 -14.30 26.24
C ALA A 380 -17.32 -14.31 25.68
N VAL A 381 -17.14 -14.15 24.37
CA VAL A 381 -15.83 -14.04 23.71
C VAL A 381 -15.03 -12.89 24.29
N LYS A 382 -15.62 -11.69 24.42
CA LYS A 382 -14.95 -10.52 25.02
C LYS A 382 -14.52 -10.74 26.47
N ASN A 383 -15.34 -11.45 27.26
CA ASN A 383 -14.98 -11.77 28.63
C ASN A 383 -13.84 -12.79 28.71
N LYS A 384 -13.85 -13.80 27.83
CA LYS A 384 -12.79 -14.79 27.77
C LYS A 384 -11.49 -14.20 27.23
N MET A 385 -11.54 -13.39 26.17
CA MET A 385 -10.36 -12.67 25.66
C MET A 385 -9.74 -11.76 26.71
N LYS A 386 -10.55 -11.14 27.60
CA LYS A 386 -10.03 -10.40 28.75
C LYS A 386 -9.33 -11.30 29.77
N ALA A 387 -9.77 -12.53 29.92
CA ALA A 387 -9.13 -13.51 30.80
C ALA A 387 -7.83 -14.08 30.21
N CYS A 388 -7.66 -14.00 28.88
CA CYS A 388 -6.44 -14.39 28.17
C CYS A 388 -5.39 -13.27 28.11
N ASN A 389 -5.76 -12.04 28.45
CA ASN A 389 -4.86 -10.90 28.62
C ASN A 389 -4.54 -10.71 30.11
#